data_ad224a039a331e259f45e118d3fee95e
#
_entry.id   ad224a039a331e259f45e118d3fee95e
#
_cell.length_a   1.000
_cell.length_b   1.000
_cell.length_c   1.000
_cell.angle_alpha   90.00
_cell.angle_beta   90.00
_cell.angle_gamma   90.00
#
_symmetry.space_group_name_H-M   'P 1'
#
loop_
_entity.id
_entity.type
_entity.pdbx_description
1 polymer ?
#
loop_
_entity_poly.entity_id
_entity_poly.type
_entity_poly.pdbx_seq_one_letter_code
_entity_poly.pdbx_strand_id
1 'polypeptide(L)'
;MGWSIEDLRVRWVSVAAVGALAIVLVVAVIASRDAVNRRKRQSARIELWELRQHLRRYYVDFGYYPSTDQGLDFLFGSEEIDAGIFRGTGPHLRLPRDPWGRPFVYESDGNSYILKSLGPGGAGGDRDLTTSGGPE
;
A
#
# COMPACT_ATOMS: atom_id res chain seq x y z
N MET A 1 31.90 -1.50 55.08
CA MET A 1 30.55 -1.77 54.54
C MET A 1 30.72 -2.72 53.36
N GLY A 2 30.61 -4.04 53.67
CA GLY A 2 30.77 -5.06 52.60
C GLY A 2 29.43 -5.43 52.04
N TRP A 3 29.28 -5.31 50.73
CA TRP A 3 28.13 -5.82 50.02
C TRP A 3 28.15 -7.37 50.10
N SER A 4 27.06 -7.99 50.54
CA SER A 4 26.97 -9.45 50.57
C SER A 4 26.94 -9.97 49.14
N ILE A 5 27.55 -11.12 48.88
CA ILE A 5 27.52 -11.81 47.57
C ILE A 5 26.07 -12.09 47.16
N GLU A 6 25.16 -12.24 48.11
CA GLU A 6 23.73 -12.43 47.85
C GLU A 6 23.05 -11.18 47.29
N ASP A 7 23.42 -9.98 47.78
CA ASP A 7 22.89 -8.70 47.25
C ASP A 7 23.33 -8.46 45.81
N LEU A 8 24.54 -8.85 45.46
CA LEU A 8 25.04 -8.78 44.09
C LEU A 8 24.28 -9.76 43.18
N ARG A 9 24.08 -10.98 43.60
CA ARG A 9 23.32 -12.00 42.83
C ARG A 9 21.88 -11.54 42.51
N VAL A 10 21.18 -11.01 43.52
CA VAL A 10 19.80 -10.51 43.35
C VAL A 10 19.77 -9.35 42.37
N ARG A 11 20.71 -8.45 42.44
CA ARG A 11 20.81 -7.30 41.50
C ARG A 11 21.06 -7.76 40.06
N TRP A 12 21.97 -8.71 39.82
CA TRP A 12 22.25 -9.27 38.51
C TRP A 12 21.05 -10.01 37.92
N VAL A 13 20.33 -10.78 38.73
CA VAL A 13 19.12 -11.49 38.31
C VAL A 13 18.02 -10.48 37.90
N SER A 14 17.86 -9.41 38.68
CA SER A 14 16.87 -8.37 38.38
C SER A 14 17.22 -7.62 37.07
N VAL A 15 18.48 -7.29 36.85
CA VAL A 15 18.95 -6.63 35.60
C VAL A 15 18.75 -7.56 34.39
N ALA A 16 19.09 -8.84 34.53
CA ALA A 16 18.89 -9.83 33.48
C ALA A 16 17.40 -10.02 33.15
N ALA A 17 16.53 -10.07 34.17
CA ALA A 17 15.09 -10.17 33.95
C ALA A 17 14.49 -8.95 33.24
N VAL A 18 14.89 -7.74 33.62
CA VAL A 18 14.47 -6.50 32.93
C VAL A 18 14.96 -6.49 31.48
N GLY A 19 16.22 -6.89 31.25
CA GLY A 19 16.76 -7.00 29.89
C GLY A 19 16.00 -8.00 29.03
N ALA A 20 15.69 -9.18 29.56
CA ALA A 20 14.91 -10.20 28.87
C ALA A 20 13.49 -9.69 28.53
N LEU A 21 12.82 -9.03 29.47
CA LEU A 21 11.51 -8.43 29.24
C LEU A 21 11.54 -7.36 28.13
N ALA A 22 12.56 -6.50 28.14
CA ALA A 22 12.72 -5.48 27.11
C ALA A 22 12.89 -6.11 25.71
N ILE A 23 13.68 -7.17 25.57
CA ILE A 23 13.86 -7.91 24.33
C ILE A 23 12.53 -8.51 23.85
N VAL A 24 11.78 -9.15 24.73
CA VAL A 24 10.46 -9.73 24.41
C VAL A 24 9.50 -8.65 23.91
N LEU A 25 9.46 -7.49 24.55
CA LEU A 25 8.61 -6.37 24.14
C LEU A 25 9.03 -5.84 22.76
N VAL A 26 10.31 -5.68 22.50
CA VAL A 26 10.81 -5.24 21.19
C VAL A 26 10.43 -6.25 20.09
N VAL A 27 10.64 -7.54 20.33
CA VAL A 27 10.27 -8.58 19.37
C VAL A 27 8.75 -8.60 19.14
N ALA A 28 7.94 -8.45 20.17
CA ALA A 28 6.49 -8.38 20.05
C ALA A 28 6.03 -7.16 19.21
N VAL A 29 6.65 -6.00 19.40
CA VAL A 29 6.37 -4.79 18.61
C VAL A 29 6.75 -4.99 17.14
N ILE A 30 7.90 -5.57 16.85
CA ILE A 30 8.34 -5.86 15.47
C ILE A 30 7.36 -6.84 14.81
N ALA A 31 7.03 -7.93 15.48
CA ALA A 31 6.11 -8.95 14.96
C ALA A 31 4.70 -8.39 14.69
N SER A 32 4.20 -7.50 15.55
CA SER A 32 2.91 -6.84 15.35
C SER A 32 2.90 -5.91 14.14
N ARG A 33 3.97 -5.13 13.92
CA ARG A 33 4.15 -4.28 12.75
C ARG A 33 4.17 -5.09 11.45
N ASP A 34 4.84 -6.22 11.44
CA ASP A 34 4.89 -7.11 10.28
C ASP A 34 3.53 -7.74 9.97
N ALA A 35 2.77 -8.12 10.99
CA ALA A 35 1.42 -8.63 10.81
C ALA A 35 0.48 -7.58 10.20
N VAL A 36 0.53 -6.34 10.68
CA VAL A 36 -0.24 -5.22 10.13
C VAL A 36 0.17 -4.94 8.68
N ASN A 37 1.47 -4.91 8.38
CA ASN A 37 1.96 -4.68 7.02
C ASN A 37 1.55 -5.79 6.05
N ARG A 38 1.52 -7.06 6.50
CA ARG A 38 1.01 -8.16 5.66
C ARG A 38 -0.46 -7.97 5.28
N ARG A 39 -1.32 -7.60 6.23
CA ARG A 39 -2.74 -7.29 5.96
C ARG A 39 -2.89 -6.13 4.98
N LYS A 40 -2.17 -5.03 5.21
CA LYS A 40 -2.18 -3.87 4.31
C LYS A 40 -1.74 -4.22 2.89
N ARG A 41 -0.75 -5.09 2.72
CA ARG A 41 -0.34 -5.57 1.39
C ARG A 41 -1.44 -6.36 0.69
N GLN A 42 -2.17 -7.18 1.42
CA GLN A 42 -3.29 -7.92 0.84
C GLN A 42 -4.40 -6.96 0.39
N SER A 43 -4.76 -5.96 1.20
CA SER A 43 -5.71 -4.92 0.81
C SER A 43 -5.22 -4.15 -0.42
N ALA A 44 -3.97 -3.73 -0.46
CA ALA A 44 -3.40 -3.03 -1.62
C ALA A 44 -3.48 -3.85 -2.92
N ARG A 45 -3.30 -5.18 -2.85
CA ARG A 45 -3.47 -6.05 -4.02
C ARG A 45 -4.91 -6.08 -4.52
N ILE A 46 -5.87 -6.08 -3.61
CA ILE A 46 -7.30 -6.04 -3.96
C ILE A 46 -7.62 -4.71 -4.64
N GLU A 47 -7.17 -3.60 -4.07
CA GLU A 47 -7.38 -2.26 -4.64
C GLU A 47 -6.71 -2.10 -6.02
N LEU A 48 -5.48 -2.61 -6.19
CA LEU A 48 -4.81 -2.66 -7.50
C LEU A 48 -5.60 -3.51 -8.51
N TRP A 49 -6.17 -4.62 -8.08
CA TRP A 49 -6.99 -5.46 -8.94
C TRP A 49 -8.29 -4.73 -9.36
N GLU A 50 -8.95 -4.03 -8.44
CA GLU A 50 -10.15 -3.24 -8.73
C GLU A 50 -9.83 -2.12 -9.72
N LEU A 51 -8.75 -1.35 -9.49
CA LEU A 51 -8.30 -0.32 -10.43
C LEU A 51 -7.99 -0.89 -11.82
N ARG A 52 -7.37 -2.07 -11.88
CA ARG A 52 -7.13 -2.78 -13.13
C ARG A 52 -8.44 -3.13 -13.85
N GLN A 53 -9.51 -3.53 -13.15
CA GLN A 53 -10.80 -3.79 -13.76
C GLN A 53 -11.42 -2.51 -14.37
N HIS A 54 -11.29 -1.37 -13.67
CA HIS A 54 -11.72 -0.09 -14.21
C HIS A 54 -10.94 0.32 -15.47
N LEU A 55 -9.62 0.16 -15.46
CA LEU A 55 -8.77 0.42 -16.63
C LEU A 55 -9.13 -0.52 -17.79
N ARG A 56 -9.37 -1.80 -17.52
CA ARG A 56 -9.79 -2.75 -18.55
C ARG A 56 -11.15 -2.37 -19.14
N ARG A 57 -12.10 -1.97 -18.31
CA ARG A 57 -13.41 -1.51 -18.78
C ARG A 57 -13.27 -0.29 -19.68
N TYR A 58 -12.47 0.68 -19.25
CA TYR A 58 -12.19 1.86 -20.05
C TYR A 58 -11.59 1.49 -21.42
N TYR A 59 -10.61 0.58 -21.45
CA TYR A 59 -10.01 0.10 -22.68
C TYR A 59 -11.04 -0.58 -23.62
N VAL A 60 -11.95 -1.37 -23.09
CA VAL A 60 -13.02 -2.01 -23.89
C VAL A 60 -13.94 -0.97 -24.51
N ASP A 61 -14.24 0.12 -23.78
CA ASP A 61 -15.16 1.14 -24.23
C ASP A 61 -14.50 2.13 -25.24
N PHE A 62 -13.19 2.42 -25.09
CA PHE A 62 -12.50 3.47 -25.86
C PHE A 62 -11.36 2.97 -26.76
N GLY A 63 -10.85 1.76 -26.58
CA GLY A 63 -9.74 1.20 -27.35
C GLY A 63 -8.35 1.65 -26.91
N TYR A 64 -8.24 2.44 -25.86
CA TYR A 64 -6.97 2.91 -25.28
C TYR A 64 -7.12 3.10 -23.77
N TYR A 65 -5.99 3.19 -23.04
CA TYR A 65 -5.96 3.56 -21.62
C TYR A 65 -5.82 5.08 -21.45
N PRO A 66 -6.32 5.66 -20.34
CA PRO A 66 -6.05 7.07 -20.04
C PRO A 66 -4.54 7.35 -20.08
N SER A 67 -4.13 8.51 -20.59
CA SER A 67 -2.72 8.89 -20.57
C SER A 67 -2.23 9.16 -19.14
N THR A 68 -0.91 9.19 -18.95
CA THR A 68 -0.31 9.60 -17.66
C THR A 68 -0.82 10.96 -17.21
N ASP A 69 -0.97 11.93 -18.12
CA ASP A 69 -1.44 13.29 -17.81
C ASP A 69 -2.91 13.33 -17.40
N GLN A 70 -3.75 12.46 -17.96
CA GLN A 70 -5.14 12.28 -17.55
C GLN A 70 -5.24 11.60 -16.17
N GLY A 71 -4.30 10.71 -15.89
CA GLY A 71 -4.22 10.00 -14.62
C GLY A 71 -5.39 9.08 -14.34
N LEU A 72 -5.40 8.53 -13.14
CA LEU A 72 -6.51 7.72 -12.65
C LEU A 72 -7.74 8.56 -12.29
N ASP A 73 -7.57 9.86 -12.02
CA ASP A 73 -8.68 10.78 -11.74
C ASP A 73 -9.71 10.77 -12.87
N PHE A 74 -9.25 10.59 -14.10
CA PHE A 74 -10.10 10.52 -15.26
C PHE A 74 -11.08 9.34 -15.25
N LEU A 75 -10.71 8.21 -14.61
CA LEU A 75 -11.60 7.06 -14.44
C LEU A 75 -12.74 7.32 -13.44
N PHE A 76 -12.52 8.25 -12.51
CA PHE A 76 -13.44 8.53 -11.42
C PHE A 76 -14.06 9.93 -11.50
N GLY A 77 -13.59 10.75 -12.45
CA GLY A 77 -14.08 12.10 -12.67
C GLY A 77 -15.52 12.11 -13.18
N SER A 78 -16.28 13.06 -12.70
CA SER A 78 -17.67 13.31 -13.09
C SER A 78 -17.79 14.23 -14.30
N GLU A 79 -16.73 14.49 -15.02
CA GLU A 79 -16.88 15.25 -16.25
C GLU A 79 -17.58 14.37 -17.28
N GLU A 80 -18.73 14.83 -17.67
CA GLU A 80 -19.56 14.35 -18.76
C GLU A 80 -18.68 14.25 -20.00
N ILE A 81 -18.12 13.06 -20.21
CA ILE A 81 -17.50 12.78 -21.52
C ILE A 81 -18.69 12.73 -22.47
N ASP A 82 -18.73 13.66 -23.38
CA ASP A 82 -19.79 14.01 -24.34
C ASP A 82 -20.21 12.85 -25.26
N ALA A 83 -19.83 11.63 -24.94
CA ALA A 83 -20.10 10.41 -25.69
C ALA A 83 -21.14 9.46 -25.02
N GLY A 84 -21.70 9.79 -23.87
CA GLY A 84 -22.82 9.06 -23.28
C GLY A 84 -22.55 7.62 -22.83
N ILE A 85 -21.31 7.13 -22.93
CA ILE A 85 -20.99 5.70 -22.80
C ILE A 85 -20.28 5.38 -21.49
N PHE A 86 -19.43 6.27 -20.99
CA PHE A 86 -18.73 6.04 -19.73
C PHE A 86 -19.41 6.82 -18.59
N ARG A 87 -20.28 6.16 -17.87
CA ARG A 87 -20.66 6.62 -16.53
C ARG A 87 -19.55 6.18 -15.58
N GLY A 88 -18.63 7.08 -15.28
CA GLY A 88 -17.77 6.93 -14.11
C GLY A 88 -18.65 6.57 -12.91
N THR A 89 -18.17 5.71 -12.04
CA THR A 89 -18.96 5.10 -10.95
C THR A 89 -19.41 6.12 -9.89
N GLY A 90 -19.90 7.31 -10.31
CA GLY A 90 -20.57 8.27 -9.46
C GLY A 90 -19.77 9.54 -9.17
N PRO A 91 -20.46 10.64 -8.87
CA PRO A 91 -19.92 12.01 -8.87
C PRO A 91 -18.98 12.36 -7.72
N HIS A 92 -18.51 11.44 -6.90
CA HIS A 92 -17.71 11.74 -5.71
C HIS A 92 -16.73 10.66 -5.29
N LEU A 93 -16.37 9.73 -6.16
CA LEU A 93 -15.32 8.76 -5.82
C LEU A 93 -13.96 9.46 -5.87
N ARG A 94 -13.48 9.83 -4.71
CA ARG A 94 -12.08 10.24 -4.54
C ARG A 94 -11.20 9.10 -5.00
N LEU A 95 -10.12 9.44 -5.68
CA LEU A 95 -9.08 8.49 -6.03
C LEU A 95 -8.75 7.63 -4.81
N PRO A 96 -8.84 6.30 -4.93
CA PRO A 96 -8.47 5.44 -3.82
C PRO A 96 -7.01 5.68 -3.44
N ARG A 97 -6.75 5.66 -2.16
CA ARG A 97 -5.40 5.68 -1.63
C ARG A 97 -5.02 4.29 -1.19
N ASP A 98 -3.76 3.96 -1.31
CA ASP A 98 -3.27 2.69 -0.82
C ASP A 98 -3.45 2.57 0.72
N PRO A 99 -3.37 1.37 1.31
CA PRO A 99 -3.56 1.17 2.75
C PRO A 99 -2.57 1.90 3.65
N TRP A 100 -1.53 2.50 3.09
CA TRP A 100 -0.59 3.39 3.80
C TRP A 100 -0.94 4.87 3.61
N GLY A 101 -2.05 5.18 2.90
CA GLY A 101 -2.59 6.53 2.71
C GLY A 101 -1.96 7.31 1.56
N ARG A 102 -1.21 6.65 0.67
CA ARG A 102 -0.54 7.26 -0.47
C ARG A 102 -1.37 7.09 -1.74
N PRO A 103 -1.24 8.00 -2.72
CA PRO A 103 -1.81 7.80 -4.04
C PRO A 103 -1.13 6.62 -4.73
N PHE A 104 -1.87 5.91 -5.59
CA PHE A 104 -1.30 4.98 -6.54
C PHE A 104 -0.51 5.74 -7.60
N VAL A 105 0.61 5.17 -8.03
CA VAL A 105 1.39 5.69 -9.15
C VAL A 105 0.88 5.04 -10.43
N TYR A 106 0.54 5.86 -11.40
CA TYR A 106 0.03 5.43 -12.69
C TYR A 106 0.83 6.06 -13.82
N GLU A 107 1.26 5.23 -14.76
CA GLU A 107 1.98 5.64 -15.96
C GLU A 107 1.37 4.90 -17.15
N SER A 108 1.07 5.62 -18.26
CA SER A 108 0.49 5.02 -19.45
C SER A 108 0.85 5.80 -20.70
N ASP A 109 1.07 5.07 -21.79
CA ASP A 109 1.24 5.59 -23.14
C ASP A 109 -0.04 5.46 -24.01
N GLY A 110 -1.16 5.08 -23.40
CA GLY A 110 -2.43 4.83 -24.06
C GLY A 110 -2.61 3.39 -24.55
N ASN A 111 -1.54 2.68 -24.89
CA ASN A 111 -1.59 1.28 -25.30
C ASN A 111 -1.33 0.32 -24.14
N SER A 112 -0.50 0.75 -23.22
CA SER A 112 -0.12 0.00 -22.04
C SER A 112 -0.09 0.89 -20.82
N TYR A 113 -0.13 0.29 -19.64
CA TYR A 113 -0.01 1.01 -18.39
C TYR A 113 0.78 0.24 -17.34
N ILE A 114 1.31 0.99 -16.40
CA ILE A 114 1.91 0.50 -15.15
C ILE A 114 1.17 1.17 -13.99
N LEU A 115 0.73 0.37 -13.03
CA LEU A 115 0.04 0.82 -11.84
C LEU A 115 0.74 0.25 -10.60
N LYS A 116 1.13 1.12 -9.65
CA LYS A 116 1.92 0.74 -8.48
C LYS A 116 1.33 1.31 -7.19
N SER A 117 1.40 0.52 -6.11
CA SER A 117 1.41 1.04 -4.74
C SER A 117 2.85 1.05 -4.23
N LEU A 118 3.28 2.16 -3.66
CA LEU A 118 4.63 2.32 -3.11
C LEU A 118 4.85 1.57 -1.78
N GLY A 119 3.84 0.84 -1.33
CA GLY A 119 3.94 -0.02 -0.17
C GLY A 119 4.33 0.69 1.14
N PRO A 120 4.81 -0.03 2.15
CA PRO A 120 5.16 0.56 3.45
C PRO A 120 6.40 1.46 3.40
N GLY A 121 7.29 1.24 2.42
CA GLY A 121 8.55 1.99 2.26
C GLY A 121 8.39 3.35 1.58
N GLY A 122 7.33 3.54 0.80
CA GLY A 122 7.16 4.73 -0.04
C GLY A 122 8.11 4.75 -1.23
N ALA A 123 8.24 5.92 -1.86
CA ALA A 123 9.13 6.10 -3.00
C ALA A 123 10.57 5.68 -2.66
N GLY A 124 11.14 4.78 -3.46
CA GLY A 124 12.48 4.20 -3.23
C GLY A 124 12.50 2.98 -2.30
N GLY A 125 11.34 2.50 -1.86
CA GLY A 125 11.23 1.23 -1.13
C GLY A 125 11.37 0.03 -2.08
N ASP A 126 11.94 -1.07 -1.58
CA ASP A 126 12.11 -2.34 -2.31
C ASP A 126 10.87 -3.25 -2.31
N ARG A 127 9.73 -2.73 -1.87
CA ARG A 127 8.51 -3.52 -1.58
C ARG A 127 7.27 -2.99 -2.28
N ASP A 128 7.45 -2.43 -3.47
CA ASP A 128 6.37 -1.94 -4.30
C ASP A 128 5.47 -3.08 -4.80
N LEU A 129 4.17 -2.81 -4.88
CA LEU A 129 3.20 -3.71 -5.49
C LEU A 129 2.85 -3.14 -6.85
N THR A 130 3.18 -3.88 -7.91
CA THR A 130 3.00 -3.42 -9.30
C THR A 130 2.04 -4.35 -10.04
N THR A 131 1.20 -3.77 -10.88
CA THR A 131 0.43 -4.45 -11.91
C THR A 131 0.56 -3.67 -13.22
N SER A 132 0.44 -4.35 -14.34
CA SER A 132 0.49 -3.75 -15.67
C SER A 132 -0.58 -4.37 -16.56
N GLY A 133 -0.89 -3.72 -17.66
CA GLY A 133 -1.76 -4.22 -18.72
C GLY A 133 -1.38 -3.61 -20.05
N GLY A 134 -1.74 -4.33 -21.11
CA GLY A 134 -1.55 -3.95 -22.51
C GLY A 134 -2.49 -4.77 -23.37
N PRO A 135 -2.52 -4.56 -24.70
CA PRO A 135 -3.27 -5.39 -25.63
C PRO A 135 -2.73 -6.83 -25.56
N GLU A 136 -3.63 -7.79 -25.46
CA GLU A 136 -3.36 -9.22 -25.67
C GLU A 136 -3.32 -9.54 -27.16
#